data_cbdd9bc94bed8babaf892fd84568558a
#
_entry.id   cbdd9bc94bed8babaf892fd84568558a
#
_cell.length_a   1.000
_cell.length_b   1.000
_cell.length_c   1.000
_cell.angle_alpha   90.00
_cell.angle_beta   90.00
_cell.angle_gamma   90.00
#
_symmetry.space_group_name_H-M   'P 1'
#
loop_
_entity.id
_entity.type
_entity.pdbx_description
1 polymer ?
#
loop_
_entity_poly.entity_id
_entity_poly.type
_entity_poly.pdbx_seq_one_letter_code
_entity_poly.pdbx_strand_id
1 'polypeptide(L)'
;MRARISVSDKTGIVEFATALKNLGWELIATGGTLKVLRGAGLEVLDIQDITGFPEICEGRVKTLHPKVHGGLLGRRDKEDHMAQLADNGIQTIEMVCVNLYPFEATIAKKDVTMEDAVENIDIGGPSMLRSAAKNFRDVTVVCDPADYAKVIEEITANGNTLPETRLQLSAKAYTHTALYDSCIAYYMRRQAGLDEKLFLAFDAVQTLRYGENPHQAATFYRSPKEVSYSVAYSRQLGGKELSYNNIQDANAALQIVREFSEPFCCALKHMNPCGAGVGKDLLEAWTRAYEADKVSIYGGIVAMNRPLTAEVARLMKPIFLEIVMAPAFEPEALEVLASKKNLRLLEVKMDNVKEPQKQYVGVNGGLLVQDYDVECKDITADMCVTERKPTEKELEEMDFGWKIVKHVKSNAIVVVKDGATAGVGAGQMNRVGSAEIALEEAKAAGITEGLVLASDGFLPFDDTVELASKYGVTAIVQPGGSIRDEDAIKKANEKGITMLFTGMRHFKH
;
A
#
# COMPACT_ATOMS: atom_id res chain seq x y z
N MET A 1 -29.79 29.04 13.18
CA MET A 1 -28.41 28.76 12.78
C MET A 1 -28.32 28.63 11.27
N ARG A 2 -27.13 28.86 10.69
CA ARG A 2 -26.91 28.86 9.24
C ARG A 2 -25.87 27.84 8.83
N ALA A 3 -26.18 27.08 7.78
CA ALA A 3 -25.25 26.14 7.17
C ALA A 3 -24.92 26.56 5.73
N ARG A 4 -23.64 26.78 5.45
CA ARG A 4 -23.14 27.01 4.10
C ARG A 4 -22.72 25.69 3.46
N ILE A 5 -23.40 25.30 2.39
CA ILE A 5 -23.21 24.01 1.71
C ILE A 5 -22.68 24.24 0.29
N SER A 6 -21.54 23.66 -0.04
CA SER A 6 -20.93 23.71 -1.37
C SER A 6 -20.09 22.48 -1.62
N VAL A 7 -20.65 21.49 -2.25
CA VAL A 7 -19.98 20.19 -2.44
C VAL A 7 -19.82 19.87 -3.94
N SER A 8 -18.67 19.32 -4.31
CA SER A 8 -18.44 18.75 -5.63
C SER A 8 -19.05 17.35 -5.71
N ASP A 9 -18.68 16.47 -4.79
CA ASP A 9 -19.34 15.19 -4.57
C ASP A 9 -20.66 15.40 -3.84
N LYS A 10 -21.77 14.94 -4.45
CA LYS A 10 -23.14 15.13 -3.98
C LYS A 10 -23.65 13.98 -3.11
N THR A 11 -22.79 13.00 -2.78
CA THR A 11 -23.16 11.83 -1.97
C THR A 11 -23.80 12.25 -0.65
N GLY A 12 -25.02 11.79 -0.39
CA GLY A 12 -25.76 12.02 0.86
C GLY A 12 -26.10 13.48 1.19
N ILE A 13 -25.89 14.44 0.24
CA ILE A 13 -26.02 15.87 0.57
C ILE A 13 -27.49 16.29 0.71
N VAL A 14 -28.41 15.67 -0.03
CA VAL A 14 -29.83 15.99 0.04
C VAL A 14 -30.40 15.56 1.40
N GLU A 15 -30.09 14.36 1.83
CA GLU A 15 -30.51 13.80 3.13
C GLU A 15 -29.94 14.64 4.28
N PHE A 16 -28.66 15.00 4.20
CA PHE A 16 -27.98 15.85 5.19
C PHE A 16 -28.63 17.24 5.28
N ALA A 17 -28.84 17.89 4.14
CA ALA A 17 -29.47 19.22 4.08
C ALA A 17 -30.93 19.18 4.55
N THR A 18 -31.68 18.12 4.21
CA THR A 18 -33.05 17.90 4.68
C THR A 18 -33.12 17.79 6.20
N ALA A 19 -32.20 17.01 6.80
CA ALA A 19 -32.11 16.86 8.24
C ALA A 19 -31.81 18.21 8.93
N LEU A 20 -30.88 19.00 8.41
CA LEU A 20 -30.58 20.33 8.92
C LEU A 20 -31.79 21.27 8.82
N LYS A 21 -32.51 21.25 7.69
CA LYS A 21 -33.72 22.08 7.50
C LYS A 21 -34.81 21.71 8.50
N ASN A 22 -35.02 20.41 8.76
CA ASN A 22 -35.96 19.91 9.74
C ASN A 22 -35.61 20.32 11.19
N LEU A 23 -34.32 20.53 11.46
CA LEU A 23 -33.79 21.05 12.72
C LEU A 23 -33.80 22.59 12.80
N GLY A 24 -34.42 23.26 11.82
CA GLY A 24 -34.60 24.73 11.80
C GLY A 24 -33.36 25.50 11.32
N TRP A 25 -32.44 24.86 10.60
CA TRP A 25 -31.29 25.55 10.02
C TRP A 25 -31.65 26.26 8.73
N GLU A 26 -31.12 27.44 8.52
CA GLU A 26 -31.15 28.15 7.26
C GLU A 26 -30.02 27.64 6.37
N LEU A 27 -30.35 27.25 5.16
CA LEU A 27 -29.40 26.67 4.21
C LEU A 27 -28.95 27.72 3.19
N ILE A 28 -27.65 27.79 2.94
CA ILE A 28 -27.03 28.71 1.96
C ILE A 28 -26.20 27.86 0.99
N ALA A 29 -26.44 28.00 -0.31
CA ALA A 29 -25.68 27.29 -1.32
C ALA A 29 -25.40 28.16 -2.55
N THR A 30 -24.66 27.60 -3.52
CA THR A 30 -24.41 28.24 -4.82
C THR A 30 -24.26 27.18 -5.92
N GLY A 31 -24.38 27.61 -7.17
CA GLY A 31 -24.06 26.79 -8.34
C GLY A 31 -24.78 25.44 -8.38
N GLY A 32 -24.03 24.37 -8.66
CA GLY A 32 -24.56 23.03 -8.78
C GLY A 32 -25.19 22.47 -7.50
N THR A 33 -24.66 22.81 -6.33
CA THR A 33 -25.22 22.39 -5.03
C THR A 33 -26.58 23.05 -4.80
N LEU A 34 -26.72 24.35 -5.08
CA LEU A 34 -27.98 25.05 -4.98
C LEU A 34 -29.06 24.41 -5.85
N LYS A 35 -28.73 24.11 -7.12
CA LYS A 35 -29.64 23.45 -8.06
C LYS A 35 -30.12 22.09 -7.54
N VAL A 36 -29.22 21.27 -7.00
CA VAL A 36 -29.57 19.94 -6.47
C VAL A 36 -30.50 20.07 -5.27
N LEU A 37 -30.18 20.94 -4.30
CA LEU A 37 -30.97 21.09 -3.09
C LEU A 37 -32.38 21.71 -3.37
N ARG A 38 -32.48 22.72 -4.23
CA ARG A 38 -33.75 23.29 -4.67
C ARG A 38 -34.58 22.28 -5.49
N GLY A 39 -33.90 21.47 -6.34
CA GLY A 39 -34.53 20.38 -7.08
C GLY A 39 -35.14 19.29 -6.19
N ALA A 40 -34.61 19.11 -4.99
CA ALA A 40 -35.15 18.24 -3.96
C ALA A 40 -36.27 18.90 -3.10
N GLY A 41 -36.71 20.11 -3.46
CA GLY A 41 -37.77 20.83 -2.76
C GLY A 41 -37.35 21.59 -1.53
N LEU A 42 -36.03 21.74 -1.28
CA LEU A 42 -35.52 22.47 -0.12
C LEU A 42 -35.48 23.99 -0.40
N GLU A 43 -35.90 24.77 0.60
CA GLU A 43 -35.71 26.22 0.60
C GLU A 43 -34.26 26.53 0.95
N VAL A 44 -33.51 27.08 -0.01
CA VAL A 44 -32.07 27.36 0.10
C VAL A 44 -31.81 28.77 -0.44
N LEU A 45 -31.12 29.61 0.34
CA LEU A 45 -30.65 30.91 -0.07
C LEU A 45 -29.49 30.81 -1.04
N ASP A 46 -29.47 31.67 -2.04
CA ASP A 46 -28.29 31.84 -2.88
C ASP A 46 -27.24 32.65 -2.11
N ILE A 47 -25.97 32.37 -2.33
CA ILE A 47 -24.89 33.15 -1.73
C ILE A 47 -24.94 34.63 -2.14
N GLN A 48 -25.46 34.94 -3.32
CA GLN A 48 -25.65 36.30 -3.81
C GLN A 48 -26.66 37.07 -2.96
N ASP A 49 -27.68 36.42 -2.41
CA ASP A 49 -28.65 37.05 -1.50
C ASP A 49 -28.01 37.48 -0.18
N ILE A 50 -26.95 36.74 0.24
CA ILE A 50 -26.19 37.05 1.45
C ILE A 50 -25.16 38.14 1.21
N THR A 51 -24.40 38.03 0.11
CA THR A 51 -23.30 38.94 -0.18
C THR A 51 -23.81 40.29 -0.74
N GLY A 52 -24.90 40.27 -1.46
CA GLY A 52 -25.37 41.39 -2.29
C GLY A 52 -24.45 41.64 -3.48
N PHE A 53 -23.59 40.69 -3.83
CA PHE A 53 -22.60 40.84 -4.88
C PHE A 53 -22.76 39.73 -5.93
N PRO A 54 -22.74 40.07 -7.23
CA PRO A 54 -22.90 39.06 -8.28
C PRO A 54 -21.64 38.15 -8.39
N GLU A 55 -21.84 36.99 -8.94
CA GLU A 55 -20.71 36.15 -9.39
C GLU A 55 -19.99 36.82 -10.56
N ILE A 56 -18.66 36.92 -10.48
CA ILE A 56 -17.82 37.53 -11.52
C ILE A 56 -16.67 36.60 -11.90
N CYS A 57 -15.95 36.91 -12.97
CA CYS A 57 -14.82 36.15 -13.48
C CYS A 57 -15.20 34.69 -13.70
N GLU A 58 -16.33 34.42 -14.38
CA GLU A 58 -16.81 33.08 -14.70
C GLU A 58 -16.96 32.17 -13.48
N GLY A 59 -17.27 32.76 -12.32
CA GLY A 59 -17.47 32.02 -11.07
C GLY A 59 -16.25 31.87 -10.18
N ARG A 60 -15.09 32.35 -10.61
CA ARG A 60 -13.88 32.35 -9.76
C ARG A 60 -14.03 33.19 -8.49
N VAL A 61 -14.86 34.23 -8.55
CA VAL A 61 -15.15 35.11 -7.40
C VAL A 61 -16.65 35.09 -7.11
N LYS A 62 -17.06 34.45 -6.02
CA LYS A 62 -18.43 34.40 -5.53
C LYS A 62 -18.53 34.24 -4.00
N THR A 63 -17.63 33.46 -3.39
CA THR A 63 -17.62 33.20 -1.94
C THR A 63 -16.51 33.92 -1.20
N LEU A 64 -15.54 34.48 -1.91
CA LEU A 64 -14.46 35.30 -1.34
C LEU A 64 -15.00 36.70 -1.01
N HIS A 65 -15.82 36.78 0.02
CA HIS A 65 -16.51 38.00 0.39
C HIS A 65 -16.50 38.22 1.91
N PRO A 66 -16.31 39.48 2.43
CA PRO A 66 -16.31 39.73 3.86
C PRO A 66 -17.55 39.23 4.61
N LYS A 67 -18.72 39.28 4.01
CA LYS A 67 -19.94 38.74 4.64
C LYS A 67 -19.91 37.24 4.85
N VAL A 68 -19.21 36.46 4.00
CA VAL A 68 -19.02 35.05 4.16
C VAL A 68 -17.95 34.75 5.22
N HIS A 69 -16.75 35.30 5.00
CA HIS A 69 -15.63 35.01 5.88
C HIS A 69 -15.73 35.70 7.25
N GLY A 70 -16.38 36.87 7.34
CA GLY A 70 -16.71 37.48 8.61
C GLY A 70 -17.69 36.65 9.42
N GLY A 71 -18.74 36.12 8.77
CA GLY A 71 -19.70 35.21 9.42
C GLY A 71 -19.06 33.92 9.95
N LEU A 72 -17.99 33.45 9.32
CA LEU A 72 -17.23 32.27 9.76
C LEU A 72 -16.18 32.61 10.83
N LEU A 73 -15.40 33.68 10.66
CA LEU A 73 -14.23 34.00 11.46
C LEU A 73 -14.52 34.82 12.73
N GLY A 74 -15.68 35.51 12.78
CA GLY A 74 -16.08 36.26 13.96
C GLY A 74 -16.19 35.38 15.19
N ARG A 75 -15.43 35.66 16.22
CA ARG A 75 -15.49 34.92 17.50
C ARG A 75 -16.72 35.39 18.30
N ARG A 76 -17.58 34.38 18.67
CA ARG A 76 -18.85 34.67 19.35
C ARG A 76 -18.63 35.09 20.82
N ASP A 77 -17.48 34.73 21.41
CA ASP A 77 -17.07 35.10 22.76
C ASP A 77 -16.43 36.47 22.85
N LYS A 78 -16.31 37.22 21.74
CA LYS A 78 -15.75 38.56 21.67
C LYS A 78 -16.82 39.58 21.32
N GLU A 79 -17.19 40.44 22.27
CA GLU A 79 -18.22 41.48 22.09
C GLU A 79 -17.87 42.44 20.93
N ASP A 80 -16.60 42.86 20.83
CA ASP A 80 -16.10 43.72 19.77
C ASP A 80 -16.22 43.08 18.37
N HIS A 81 -15.97 41.76 18.25
CA HIS A 81 -16.20 41.06 16.99
C HIS A 81 -17.67 41.03 16.61
N MET A 82 -18.54 40.75 17.58
CA MET A 82 -19.99 40.71 17.33
C MET A 82 -20.55 42.08 16.97
N ALA A 83 -20.07 43.16 17.62
CA ALA A 83 -20.43 44.54 17.26
C ALA A 83 -19.99 44.87 15.83
N GLN A 84 -18.75 44.57 15.46
CA GLN A 84 -18.24 44.79 14.09
C GLN A 84 -19.04 44.00 13.03
N LEU A 85 -19.43 42.78 13.32
CA LEU A 85 -20.29 42.02 12.40
C LEU A 85 -21.67 42.69 12.23
N ALA A 86 -22.29 43.10 13.33
CA ALA A 86 -23.58 43.78 13.31
C ALA A 86 -23.53 45.08 12.55
N ASP A 87 -22.53 45.92 12.80
CA ASP A 87 -22.30 47.24 12.13
C ASP A 87 -22.15 47.07 10.61
N ASN A 88 -21.62 45.94 10.15
CA ASN A 88 -21.46 45.64 8.74
C ASN A 88 -22.57 44.72 8.16
N GLY A 89 -23.65 44.51 8.90
CA GLY A 89 -24.78 43.66 8.47
C GLY A 89 -24.39 42.22 8.19
N ILE A 90 -23.39 41.68 8.91
CA ILE A 90 -22.88 40.31 8.75
C ILE A 90 -23.50 39.44 9.80
N GLN A 91 -24.20 38.37 9.34
CA GLN A 91 -24.74 37.34 10.22
C GLN A 91 -23.77 36.18 10.30
N THR A 92 -23.77 35.50 11.45
CA THR A 92 -22.91 34.34 11.70
C THR A 92 -23.31 33.14 10.85
N ILE A 93 -22.35 32.30 10.54
CA ILE A 93 -22.51 31.03 9.87
C ILE A 93 -21.95 29.93 10.81
N GLU A 94 -22.80 29.02 11.24
CA GLU A 94 -22.45 28.02 12.28
C GLU A 94 -21.93 26.73 11.68
N MET A 95 -22.14 26.53 10.36
CA MET A 95 -21.64 25.32 9.69
C MET A 95 -21.15 25.65 8.29
N VAL A 96 -20.05 25.00 7.90
CA VAL A 96 -19.57 24.87 6.52
C VAL A 96 -19.51 23.40 6.15
N CYS A 97 -20.23 23.02 5.09
CA CYS A 97 -20.14 21.69 4.48
C CYS A 97 -19.59 21.86 3.06
N VAL A 98 -18.33 21.53 2.86
CA VAL A 98 -17.61 21.76 1.59
C VAL A 98 -16.68 20.60 1.33
N ASN A 99 -16.79 19.94 0.18
CA ASN A 99 -15.73 19.13 -0.39
C ASN A 99 -15.19 19.77 -1.67
N LEU A 100 -13.92 19.54 -1.96
CA LEU A 100 -13.19 20.27 -2.99
C LEU A 100 -13.41 19.67 -4.39
N TYR A 101 -13.06 20.42 -5.43
CA TYR A 101 -13.04 19.89 -6.79
C TYR A 101 -12.06 18.72 -6.92
N PRO A 102 -12.39 17.70 -7.75
CA PRO A 102 -11.58 16.49 -7.87
C PRO A 102 -10.32 16.72 -8.73
N PHE A 103 -9.40 17.57 -8.26
CA PHE A 103 -8.19 17.95 -9.00
C PHE A 103 -7.35 16.75 -9.38
N GLU A 104 -7.13 15.81 -8.45
CA GLU A 104 -6.38 14.57 -8.70
C GLU A 104 -7.00 13.74 -9.83
N ALA A 105 -8.32 13.56 -9.82
CA ALA A 105 -9.02 12.85 -10.88
C ALA A 105 -8.98 13.61 -12.22
N THR A 106 -8.90 14.93 -12.18
CA THR A 106 -8.76 15.75 -13.39
C THR A 106 -7.40 15.57 -14.02
N ILE A 107 -6.32 15.68 -13.25
CA ILE A 107 -4.93 15.52 -13.78
C ILE A 107 -4.57 14.07 -14.13
N ALA A 108 -5.34 13.09 -13.69
CA ALA A 108 -5.16 11.68 -14.06
C ALA A 108 -5.69 11.34 -15.47
N LYS A 109 -6.44 12.24 -16.11
CA LYS A 109 -6.93 12.03 -17.49
C LYS A 109 -5.77 12.11 -18.48
N LYS A 110 -5.79 11.24 -19.52
CA LYS A 110 -4.71 11.17 -20.53
C LYS A 110 -4.50 12.47 -21.31
N ASP A 111 -5.59 13.17 -21.61
CA ASP A 111 -5.59 14.34 -22.51
C ASP A 111 -5.87 15.65 -21.74
N VAL A 112 -5.54 15.72 -20.46
CA VAL A 112 -5.72 16.93 -19.66
C VAL A 112 -4.81 18.05 -20.13
N THR A 113 -5.37 19.21 -20.41
CA THR A 113 -4.61 20.41 -20.71
C THR A 113 -4.20 21.14 -19.43
N MET A 114 -3.20 22.01 -19.52
CA MET A 114 -2.82 22.89 -18.38
C MET A 114 -4.00 23.79 -17.98
N GLU A 115 -4.78 24.28 -18.94
CA GLU A 115 -5.95 25.11 -18.71
C GLU A 115 -7.04 24.33 -17.97
N ASP A 116 -7.36 23.10 -18.40
CA ASP A 116 -8.30 22.24 -17.69
C ASP A 116 -7.88 21.98 -16.25
N ALA A 117 -6.59 21.74 -16.02
CA ALA A 117 -6.06 21.53 -14.67
C ALA A 117 -6.23 22.78 -13.81
N VAL A 118 -5.87 23.96 -14.34
CA VAL A 118 -5.96 25.24 -13.61
C VAL A 118 -7.41 25.59 -13.28
N GLU A 119 -8.36 25.40 -14.21
CA GLU A 119 -9.79 25.67 -13.97
C GLU A 119 -10.42 24.73 -12.92
N ASN A 120 -9.80 23.59 -12.65
CA ASN A 120 -10.20 22.69 -11.58
C ASN A 120 -9.48 22.91 -10.24
N ILE A 121 -8.73 24.00 -10.10
CA ILE A 121 -8.21 24.44 -8.80
C ILE A 121 -9.29 25.22 -8.05
N ASP A 122 -9.76 24.65 -6.94
CA ASP A 122 -10.75 25.28 -6.07
C ASP A 122 -10.07 26.31 -5.15
N ILE A 123 -10.52 27.57 -5.22
CA ILE A 123 -10.05 28.66 -4.36
C ILE A 123 -11.03 28.91 -3.22
N GLY A 124 -12.33 28.98 -3.53
CA GLY A 124 -13.36 29.34 -2.56
C GLY A 124 -13.59 28.25 -1.51
N GLY A 125 -13.56 26.99 -1.93
CA GLY A 125 -13.74 25.83 -1.03
C GLY A 125 -12.68 25.76 0.06
N PRO A 126 -11.38 25.69 -0.28
CA PRO A 126 -10.30 25.72 0.71
C PRO A 126 -10.34 26.95 1.62
N SER A 127 -10.65 28.12 1.09
CA SER A 127 -10.74 29.36 1.87
C SER A 127 -11.84 29.28 2.94
N MET A 128 -13.02 28.76 2.59
CA MET A 128 -14.14 28.58 3.54
C MET A 128 -13.83 27.48 4.57
N LEU A 129 -13.27 26.33 4.13
CA LEU A 129 -12.85 25.24 5.03
C LEU A 129 -11.87 25.74 6.08
N ARG A 130 -10.83 26.47 5.65
CA ARG A 130 -9.80 27.01 6.55
C ARG A 130 -10.35 28.05 7.51
N SER A 131 -11.27 28.94 7.04
CA SER A 131 -11.93 29.92 7.89
C SER A 131 -12.78 29.27 8.98
N ALA A 132 -13.61 28.29 8.61
CA ALA A 132 -14.42 27.53 9.55
C ALA A 132 -13.57 26.71 10.53
N ALA A 133 -12.57 25.98 10.02
CA ALA A 133 -11.65 25.20 10.84
C ALA A 133 -10.87 26.05 11.85
N LYS A 134 -10.42 27.25 11.47
CA LYS A 134 -9.76 28.19 12.40
C LYS A 134 -10.69 28.61 13.55
N ASN A 135 -11.98 28.74 13.28
CA ASN A 135 -12.98 29.10 14.29
C ASN A 135 -13.82 27.90 14.76
N PHE A 136 -13.19 26.73 14.91
CA PHE A 136 -13.86 25.49 15.32
C PHE A 136 -14.59 25.57 16.68
N ARG A 137 -14.28 26.54 17.50
CA ARG A 137 -15.01 26.79 18.75
C ARG A 137 -16.48 27.11 18.50
N ASP A 138 -16.74 27.83 17.44
CA ASP A 138 -18.05 28.35 17.09
C ASP A 138 -18.66 27.75 15.81
N VAL A 139 -17.84 27.17 14.94
CA VAL A 139 -18.24 26.73 13.59
C VAL A 139 -17.92 25.24 13.40
N THR A 140 -18.92 24.51 12.94
CA THR A 140 -18.77 23.12 12.49
C THR A 140 -18.29 23.11 11.04
N VAL A 141 -17.16 22.42 10.76
CA VAL A 141 -16.64 22.26 9.39
C VAL A 141 -16.74 20.78 8.97
N VAL A 142 -17.42 20.53 7.85
CA VAL A 142 -17.60 19.16 7.32
C VAL A 142 -17.05 19.12 5.89
N CYS A 143 -16.09 18.23 5.65
CA CYS A 143 -15.50 18.04 4.33
C CYS A 143 -15.66 16.62 3.77
N ASP A 144 -16.26 15.73 4.53
CA ASP A 144 -16.43 14.32 4.17
C ASP A 144 -17.87 13.86 4.45
N PRO A 145 -18.56 13.25 3.46
CA PRO A 145 -19.90 12.69 3.66
C PRO A 145 -20.00 11.66 4.80
N ALA A 146 -18.92 10.96 5.13
CA ALA A 146 -18.89 9.98 6.22
C ALA A 146 -19.20 10.61 7.60
N ASP A 147 -19.03 11.93 7.75
CA ASP A 147 -19.26 12.64 8.99
C ASP A 147 -20.75 13.10 9.16
N TYR A 148 -21.55 13.05 8.09
CA TYR A 148 -22.91 13.61 8.11
C TYR A 148 -23.79 13.01 9.19
N ALA A 149 -23.78 11.70 9.35
CA ALA A 149 -24.64 11.01 10.32
C ALA A 149 -24.31 11.45 11.77
N LYS A 150 -23.01 11.47 12.13
CA LYS A 150 -22.56 11.91 13.44
C LYS A 150 -22.92 13.36 13.74
N VAL A 151 -22.74 14.23 12.75
CA VAL A 151 -23.06 15.67 12.89
C VAL A 151 -24.57 15.87 13.12
N ILE A 152 -25.43 15.18 12.37
CA ILE A 152 -26.88 15.28 12.55
C ILE A 152 -27.31 14.70 13.90
N GLU A 153 -26.76 13.57 14.32
CA GLU A 153 -27.03 12.97 15.63
C GLU A 153 -26.72 13.97 16.77
N GLU A 154 -25.54 14.58 16.77
CA GLU A 154 -25.14 15.53 17.80
C GLU A 154 -26.01 16.82 17.80
N ILE A 155 -26.32 17.35 16.62
CA ILE A 155 -27.20 18.54 16.50
C ILE A 155 -28.60 18.21 17.01
N THR A 156 -29.11 17.03 16.71
CA THR A 156 -30.43 16.59 17.18
C THR A 156 -30.47 16.47 18.70
N ALA A 157 -29.43 15.93 19.29
CA ALA A 157 -29.37 15.71 20.74
C ALA A 157 -29.07 16.98 21.54
N ASN A 158 -28.23 17.88 21.01
CA ASN A 158 -27.65 19.00 21.77
C ASN A 158 -27.95 20.37 21.18
N GLY A 159 -28.63 20.45 20.03
CA GLY A 159 -28.87 21.69 19.29
C GLY A 159 -27.66 22.16 18.47
N ASN A 160 -26.46 21.62 18.70
CA ASN A 160 -25.22 21.87 17.97
C ASN A 160 -24.28 20.69 18.11
N THR A 161 -23.21 20.65 17.32
CA THR A 161 -22.11 19.67 17.47
C THR A 161 -21.35 19.92 18.78
N LEU A 162 -20.76 18.85 19.33
CA LEU A 162 -19.91 18.94 20.52
C LEU A 162 -18.57 19.63 20.23
N PRO A 163 -17.97 20.33 21.20
CA PRO A 163 -16.68 21.00 21.02
C PRO A 163 -15.56 20.06 20.55
N GLU A 164 -15.52 18.85 21.11
CA GLU A 164 -14.55 17.82 20.74
C GLU A 164 -14.72 17.38 19.29
N THR A 165 -15.95 17.22 18.83
CA THR A 165 -16.26 16.88 17.43
C THR A 165 -15.85 18.00 16.50
N ARG A 166 -16.13 19.26 16.84
CA ARG A 166 -15.68 20.42 16.03
C ARG A 166 -14.15 20.49 15.93
N LEU A 167 -13.41 20.18 16.99
CA LEU A 167 -11.95 20.09 16.94
C LEU A 167 -11.47 18.98 16.02
N GLN A 168 -12.07 17.76 16.10
CA GLN A 168 -11.76 16.64 15.20
C GLN A 168 -12.03 16.99 13.73
N LEU A 169 -13.19 17.59 13.45
CA LEU A 169 -13.55 18.02 12.11
C LEU A 169 -12.64 19.14 11.58
N SER A 170 -12.19 20.06 12.45
CA SER A 170 -11.20 21.09 12.12
C SER A 170 -9.87 20.46 11.70
N ALA A 171 -9.36 19.51 12.45
CA ALA A 171 -8.14 18.78 12.10
C ALA A 171 -8.30 18.06 10.75
N LYS A 172 -9.45 17.41 10.52
CA LYS A 172 -9.78 16.74 9.24
C LYS A 172 -9.81 17.72 8.07
N ALA A 173 -10.42 18.91 8.25
CA ALA A 173 -10.48 19.94 7.22
C ALA A 173 -9.07 20.47 6.86
N TYR A 174 -8.20 20.70 7.83
CA TYR A 174 -6.80 21.08 7.56
C TYR A 174 -6.02 19.98 6.86
N THR A 175 -6.19 18.73 7.26
CA THR A 175 -5.60 17.58 6.54
C THR A 175 -6.08 17.55 5.09
N HIS A 176 -7.38 17.70 4.85
CA HIS A 176 -7.97 17.70 3.51
C HIS A 176 -7.39 18.82 2.61
N THR A 177 -7.29 20.04 3.12
CA THR A 177 -6.70 21.15 2.35
C THR A 177 -5.20 20.97 2.13
N ALA A 178 -4.44 20.43 3.11
CA ALA A 178 -3.01 20.16 2.95
C ALA A 178 -2.74 19.14 1.85
N LEU A 179 -3.51 18.05 1.80
CA LEU A 179 -3.42 17.03 0.75
C LEU A 179 -3.77 17.60 -0.62
N TYR A 180 -4.83 18.38 -0.69
CA TYR A 180 -5.26 19.06 -1.90
C TYR A 180 -4.15 19.97 -2.46
N ASP A 181 -3.60 20.86 -1.64
CA ASP A 181 -2.50 21.75 -2.02
C ASP A 181 -1.23 20.99 -2.39
N SER A 182 -0.94 19.85 -1.73
CA SER A 182 0.20 19.01 -2.08
C SER A 182 0.09 18.42 -3.49
N CYS A 183 -1.12 17.98 -3.88
CA CYS A 183 -1.39 17.47 -5.22
C CYS A 183 -1.22 18.56 -6.29
N ILE A 184 -1.75 19.76 -6.04
CA ILE A 184 -1.57 20.92 -6.92
C ILE A 184 -0.10 21.30 -7.04
N ALA A 185 0.61 21.40 -5.91
CA ALA A 185 2.02 21.75 -5.88
C ALA A 185 2.87 20.74 -6.67
N TYR A 186 2.60 19.44 -6.53
CA TYR A 186 3.28 18.39 -7.30
C TYR A 186 3.07 18.57 -8.81
N TYR A 187 1.82 18.77 -9.25
CA TYR A 187 1.49 18.99 -10.65
C TYR A 187 2.18 20.24 -11.21
N MET A 188 2.02 21.40 -10.53
CA MET A 188 2.55 22.67 -10.98
C MET A 188 4.08 22.69 -11.03
N ARG A 189 4.76 22.07 -10.07
CA ARG A 189 6.23 21.94 -10.09
C ARG A 189 6.74 21.20 -11.31
N ARG A 190 6.07 20.10 -11.68
CA ARG A 190 6.40 19.33 -12.89
C ARG A 190 6.21 20.16 -14.15
N GLN A 191 5.09 20.89 -14.27
CA GLN A 191 4.83 21.75 -15.41
C GLN A 191 5.85 22.90 -15.52
N ALA A 192 6.30 23.40 -14.38
CA ALA A 192 7.30 24.48 -14.32
C ALA A 192 8.76 24.00 -14.47
N GLY A 193 9.00 22.69 -14.63
CA GLY A 193 10.36 22.14 -14.71
C GLY A 193 11.19 22.36 -13.44
N LEU A 194 10.55 22.50 -12.29
CA LEU A 194 11.23 22.67 -11.00
C LEU A 194 11.66 21.31 -10.45
N ASP A 195 12.72 21.34 -9.61
CA ASP A 195 13.18 20.15 -8.87
C ASP A 195 12.02 19.49 -8.12
N GLU A 196 12.03 18.16 -8.11
CA GLU A 196 11.00 17.37 -7.44
C GLU A 196 10.99 17.65 -5.94
N LYS A 197 9.79 17.76 -5.37
CA LYS A 197 9.57 17.80 -3.92
C LYS A 197 8.58 16.73 -3.56
N LEU A 198 8.99 15.84 -2.66
CA LEU A 198 8.18 14.71 -2.23
C LEU A 198 7.19 15.15 -1.15
N PHE A 199 5.91 14.87 -1.38
CA PHE A 199 4.84 14.98 -0.40
C PHE A 199 4.32 13.58 -0.11
N LEU A 200 4.32 13.17 1.15
CA LEU A 200 3.82 11.87 1.58
C LEU A 200 2.71 12.06 2.60
N ALA A 201 1.64 11.30 2.43
CA ALA A 201 0.56 11.23 3.40
C ALA A 201 0.17 9.77 3.61
N PHE A 202 0.10 9.38 4.87
CA PHE A 202 -0.30 8.04 5.30
C PHE A 202 -1.19 8.16 6.53
N ASP A 203 -2.25 7.35 6.59
CA ASP A 203 -3.13 7.25 7.73
C ASP A 203 -2.57 6.28 8.76
N ALA A 204 -2.58 6.66 10.03
CA ALA A 204 -2.23 5.75 11.11
C ALA A 204 -3.28 4.63 11.22
N VAL A 205 -2.82 3.37 11.14
CA VAL A 205 -3.67 2.18 11.26
C VAL A 205 -3.64 1.63 12.67
N GLN A 206 -2.44 1.51 13.24
CA GLN A 206 -2.24 0.85 14.52
C GLN A 206 -0.99 1.42 15.21
N THR A 207 -1.11 1.81 16.48
CA THR A 207 0.05 1.97 17.34
C THR A 207 0.53 0.59 17.75
N LEU A 208 1.76 0.26 17.37
CA LEU A 208 2.33 -1.05 17.62
C LEU A 208 2.86 -1.13 19.06
N ARG A 209 2.87 -2.34 19.61
CA ARG A 209 3.35 -2.59 20.95
C ARG A 209 4.79 -2.10 21.15
N TYR A 210 5.64 -2.28 20.13
CA TYR A 210 7.01 -1.78 20.00
C TYR A 210 7.44 -1.92 18.53
N GLY A 211 8.59 -1.37 18.18
CA GLY A 211 9.18 -1.49 16.86
C GLY A 211 9.84 -2.86 16.62
N GLU A 212 10.95 -2.89 15.92
CA GLU A 212 11.73 -4.11 15.73
C GLU A 212 12.21 -4.68 17.06
N ASN A 213 12.57 -3.80 17.99
CA ASN A 213 13.02 -4.14 19.33
C ASN A 213 12.12 -3.49 20.41
N PRO A 214 12.04 -4.09 21.63
CA PRO A 214 11.12 -3.66 22.68
C PRO A 214 11.24 -2.20 23.17
N HIS A 215 12.41 -1.59 23.00
CA HIS A 215 12.66 -0.20 23.40
C HIS A 215 12.30 0.84 22.31
N GLN A 216 11.86 0.40 21.13
CA GLN A 216 11.52 1.27 20.00
C GLN A 216 10.00 1.46 19.93
N ALA A 217 9.54 2.71 19.96
CA ALA A 217 8.14 3.02 19.65
C ALA A 217 7.90 2.90 18.16
N ALA A 218 6.71 2.42 17.77
CA ALA A 218 6.35 2.28 16.36
C ALA A 218 4.85 2.47 16.14
N THR A 219 4.52 2.96 14.95
CA THR A 219 3.16 3.07 14.44
C THR A 219 3.12 2.52 13.01
N PHE A 220 2.10 1.75 12.71
CA PHE A 220 1.84 1.29 11.36
C PHE A 220 0.93 2.28 10.64
N TYR A 221 1.34 2.68 9.46
CA TYR A 221 0.62 3.61 8.60
C TYR A 221 0.24 2.92 7.29
N ARG A 222 -0.82 3.39 6.64
CA ARG A 222 -1.22 2.96 5.31
C ARG A 222 -1.39 4.16 4.37
N SER A 223 -1.17 3.92 3.09
CA SER A 223 -1.52 4.86 2.01
C SER A 223 -3.02 5.13 2.01
N PRO A 224 -3.49 6.33 1.62
CA PRO A 224 -4.94 6.59 1.45
C PRO A 224 -5.59 5.75 0.34
N LYS A 225 -4.79 5.30 -0.63
CA LYS A 225 -5.27 4.50 -1.76
C LYS A 225 -5.03 3.01 -1.48
N GLU A 226 -6.10 2.21 -1.60
CA GLU A 226 -6.02 0.75 -1.49
C GLU A 226 -5.14 0.15 -2.59
N VAL A 227 -4.30 -0.81 -2.19
CA VAL A 227 -3.44 -1.57 -3.09
C VAL A 227 -3.56 -3.06 -2.80
N SER A 228 -3.48 -3.88 -3.85
CA SER A 228 -3.45 -5.34 -3.74
C SER A 228 -2.10 -5.84 -3.21
N TYR A 229 -2.06 -7.08 -2.71
CA TYR A 229 -0.90 -7.69 -2.07
C TYR A 229 -0.35 -6.83 -0.92
N SER A 230 -1.25 -6.23 -0.13
CA SER A 230 -0.90 -5.31 0.95
C SER A 230 -1.37 -5.80 2.32
N VAL A 231 -0.44 -5.84 3.26
CA VAL A 231 -0.76 -6.09 4.68
C VAL A 231 -1.64 -4.99 5.25
N ALA A 232 -1.43 -3.75 4.82
CA ALA A 232 -2.16 -2.58 5.33
C ALA A 232 -3.66 -2.59 4.97
N TYR A 233 -4.03 -3.33 3.93
CA TYR A 233 -5.40 -3.50 3.46
C TYR A 233 -5.94 -4.92 3.64
N SER A 234 -5.19 -5.79 4.33
CA SER A 234 -5.66 -7.12 4.66
C SER A 234 -6.78 -7.10 5.70
N ARG A 235 -7.68 -8.06 5.62
CA ARG A 235 -8.70 -8.30 6.65
C ARG A 235 -8.20 -9.37 7.61
N GLN A 236 -7.97 -9.01 8.85
CA GLN A 236 -7.59 -9.96 9.89
C GLN A 236 -8.83 -10.71 10.38
N LEU A 237 -8.85 -12.03 10.19
CA LEU A 237 -9.97 -12.91 10.55
C LEU A 237 -9.81 -13.54 11.94
N GLY A 238 -8.61 -13.52 12.49
CA GLY A 238 -8.32 -14.11 13.79
C GLY A 238 -6.91 -13.82 14.29
N GLY A 239 -6.63 -14.22 15.51
CA GLY A 239 -5.32 -14.09 16.13
C GLY A 239 -5.11 -12.78 16.89
N LYS A 240 -3.88 -12.59 17.39
CA LYS A 240 -3.44 -11.36 18.05
C LYS A 240 -3.18 -10.24 17.04
N GLU A 241 -3.06 -9.00 17.52
CA GLU A 241 -2.57 -7.87 16.72
C GLU A 241 -1.23 -8.17 16.07
N LEU A 242 -1.01 -7.56 14.90
CA LEU A 242 0.26 -7.65 14.20
C LEU A 242 1.34 -6.88 14.96
N SER A 243 2.54 -7.47 15.04
CA SER A 243 3.75 -6.77 15.48
C SER A 243 4.48 -6.13 14.30
N TYR A 244 5.45 -5.27 14.59
CA TYR A 244 6.33 -4.67 13.60
C TYR A 244 6.98 -5.75 12.71
N ASN A 245 7.61 -6.77 13.32
CA ASN A 245 8.26 -7.85 12.57
C ASN A 245 7.24 -8.70 11.78
N ASN A 246 6.04 -8.92 12.32
CA ASN A 246 4.97 -9.59 11.57
C ASN A 246 4.59 -8.85 10.29
N ILE A 247 4.51 -7.52 10.32
CA ILE A 247 4.17 -6.70 9.16
C ILE A 247 5.28 -6.76 8.11
N GLN A 248 6.55 -6.70 8.53
CA GLN A 248 7.70 -6.81 7.61
C GLN A 248 7.75 -8.18 6.93
N ASP A 249 7.65 -9.26 7.71
CA ASP A 249 7.68 -10.63 7.19
C ASP A 249 6.49 -10.90 6.26
N ALA A 250 5.28 -10.45 6.65
CA ALA A 250 4.08 -10.58 5.83
C ALA A 250 4.19 -9.83 4.50
N ASN A 251 4.72 -8.61 4.52
CA ASN A 251 4.97 -7.84 3.30
C ASN A 251 5.97 -8.56 2.39
N ALA A 252 7.06 -9.09 2.94
CA ALA A 252 8.05 -9.85 2.17
C ALA A 252 7.44 -11.10 1.51
N ALA A 253 6.58 -11.82 2.24
CA ALA A 253 5.89 -13.00 1.71
C ALA A 253 4.93 -12.67 0.56
N LEU A 254 4.18 -11.58 0.68
CA LEU A 254 3.25 -11.14 -0.38
C LEU A 254 3.99 -10.72 -1.66
N GLN A 255 5.21 -10.17 -1.54
CA GLN A 255 6.02 -9.86 -2.71
C GLN A 255 6.47 -11.13 -3.46
N ILE A 256 6.72 -12.24 -2.75
CA ILE A 256 7.04 -13.53 -3.39
C ILE A 256 5.79 -14.12 -4.03
N VAL A 257 4.68 -14.18 -3.31
CA VAL A 257 3.42 -14.79 -3.77
C VAL A 257 2.94 -14.18 -5.09
N ARG A 258 3.14 -12.89 -5.31
CA ARG A 258 2.71 -12.19 -6.53
C ARG A 258 3.48 -12.57 -7.80
N GLU A 259 4.63 -13.24 -7.68
CA GLU A 259 5.43 -13.68 -8.84
C GLU A 259 4.82 -14.92 -9.54
N PHE A 260 3.91 -15.63 -8.87
CA PHE A 260 3.42 -16.91 -9.34
C PHE A 260 1.93 -16.88 -9.71
N SER A 261 1.63 -17.38 -10.91
CA SER A 261 0.25 -17.62 -11.37
C SER A 261 -0.26 -19.01 -11.04
N GLU A 262 0.65 -20.01 -10.97
CA GLU A 262 0.37 -21.39 -10.55
C GLU A 262 0.02 -21.45 -9.05
N PRO A 263 -0.63 -22.54 -8.58
CA PRO A 263 -0.79 -22.73 -7.14
C PRO A 263 0.57 -22.72 -6.44
N PHE A 264 0.75 -21.76 -5.55
CA PHE A 264 2.03 -21.47 -4.89
C PHE A 264 1.84 -21.24 -3.40
N CYS A 265 2.82 -21.69 -2.62
CA CYS A 265 2.93 -21.45 -1.20
C CYS A 265 4.38 -21.14 -0.80
N CYS A 266 4.57 -20.19 0.10
CA CYS A 266 5.88 -19.95 0.71
C CYS A 266 5.77 -19.78 2.22
N ALA A 267 6.83 -20.21 2.91
CA ALA A 267 7.05 -19.98 4.33
C ALA A 267 8.27 -19.07 4.51
N LEU A 268 8.13 -18.05 5.34
CA LEU A 268 9.17 -17.04 5.57
C LEU A 268 9.53 -16.92 7.05
N LYS A 269 10.78 -16.55 7.27
CA LYS A 269 11.28 -16.13 8.57
C LYS A 269 12.32 -15.02 8.38
N HIS A 270 12.18 -13.91 9.12
CA HIS A 270 13.08 -12.76 9.00
C HIS A 270 13.19 -12.22 7.57
N MET A 271 12.03 -12.11 6.90
CA MET A 271 11.85 -11.62 5.52
C MET A 271 12.55 -12.47 4.42
N ASN A 272 13.09 -13.64 4.75
CA ASN A 272 13.65 -14.57 3.76
C ASN A 272 12.78 -15.84 3.67
N PRO A 273 12.60 -16.41 2.48
CA PRO A 273 11.93 -17.69 2.35
C PRO A 273 12.78 -18.79 2.97
N CYS A 274 12.20 -19.58 3.87
CA CYS A 274 12.79 -20.83 4.34
C CYS A 274 12.24 -22.03 3.56
N GLY A 275 11.07 -21.89 2.94
CA GLY A 275 10.51 -22.89 2.07
C GLY A 275 9.53 -22.27 1.08
N ALA A 276 9.61 -22.69 -0.18
CA ALA A 276 8.69 -22.26 -1.22
C ALA A 276 8.44 -23.41 -2.20
N GLY A 277 7.21 -23.51 -2.71
CA GLY A 277 6.86 -24.53 -3.67
C GLY A 277 5.67 -24.19 -4.55
N VAL A 278 5.72 -24.62 -5.80
CA VAL A 278 4.60 -24.66 -6.74
C VAL A 278 4.01 -26.07 -6.77
N GLY A 279 2.75 -26.21 -7.12
CA GLY A 279 2.09 -27.49 -7.25
C GLY A 279 0.90 -27.45 -8.21
N LYS A 280 0.33 -28.60 -8.52
CA LYS A 280 -0.92 -28.69 -9.31
C LYS A 280 -2.13 -28.10 -8.54
N ASP A 281 -2.03 -28.08 -7.21
CA ASP A 281 -3.02 -27.56 -6.29
C ASP A 281 -2.32 -27.00 -5.02
N LEU A 282 -3.11 -26.40 -4.13
CA LEU A 282 -2.58 -25.82 -2.91
C LEU A 282 -1.97 -26.85 -1.96
N LEU A 283 -2.51 -28.07 -1.92
CA LEU A 283 -2.01 -29.13 -1.06
C LEU A 283 -0.57 -29.50 -1.44
N GLU A 284 -0.31 -29.69 -2.73
CA GLU A 284 1.03 -29.98 -3.23
C GLU A 284 1.99 -28.81 -3.01
N ALA A 285 1.54 -27.57 -3.32
CA ALA A 285 2.35 -26.36 -3.09
C ALA A 285 2.73 -26.19 -1.61
N TRP A 286 1.77 -26.38 -0.68
CA TRP A 286 2.03 -26.38 0.76
C TRP A 286 3.01 -27.48 1.18
N THR A 287 2.77 -28.70 0.70
CA THR A 287 3.61 -29.86 1.07
C THR A 287 5.07 -29.60 0.67
N ARG A 288 5.31 -29.13 -0.55
CA ARG A 288 6.64 -28.78 -1.04
C ARG A 288 7.28 -27.66 -0.23
N ALA A 289 6.54 -26.57 0.05
CA ALA A 289 7.04 -25.47 0.86
C ALA A 289 7.38 -25.92 2.30
N TYR A 290 6.58 -26.81 2.88
CA TYR A 290 6.82 -27.34 4.23
C TYR A 290 7.99 -28.31 4.28
N GLU A 291 8.09 -29.22 3.29
CA GLU A 291 9.16 -30.24 3.24
C GLU A 291 10.54 -29.59 2.99
N ALA A 292 10.57 -28.40 2.36
CA ALA A 292 11.81 -27.66 2.06
C ALA A 292 12.63 -27.36 3.33
N ASP A 293 11.98 -26.90 4.41
CA ASP A 293 12.63 -26.63 5.70
C ASP A 293 11.63 -26.72 6.86
N LYS A 294 11.46 -27.92 7.41
CA LYS A 294 10.57 -28.17 8.55
C LYS A 294 11.01 -27.53 9.85
N VAL A 295 12.27 -27.15 9.95
CA VAL A 295 12.85 -26.58 11.17
C VAL A 295 12.60 -25.07 11.22
N SER A 296 12.97 -24.37 10.16
CA SER A 296 12.89 -22.91 10.14
C SER A 296 11.45 -22.38 10.03
N ILE A 297 10.52 -23.16 9.45
CA ILE A 297 9.10 -22.80 9.37
C ILE A 297 8.43 -22.66 10.75
N TYR A 298 8.99 -23.28 11.80
CA TYR A 298 8.49 -23.12 13.17
C TYR A 298 8.61 -21.68 13.66
N GLY A 299 7.48 -21.05 13.96
CA GLY A 299 7.40 -19.63 14.30
C GLY A 299 7.51 -18.69 13.09
N GLY A 300 7.45 -19.24 11.88
CA GLY A 300 7.42 -18.46 10.65
C GLY A 300 6.02 -18.02 10.25
N ILE A 301 5.94 -17.41 9.09
CA ILE A 301 4.69 -17.03 8.43
C ILE A 301 4.52 -17.81 7.13
N VAL A 302 3.27 -18.00 6.71
CA VAL A 302 2.93 -18.70 5.47
C VAL A 302 2.03 -17.83 4.62
N ALA A 303 2.34 -17.74 3.32
CA ALA A 303 1.52 -17.05 2.34
C ALA A 303 1.27 -17.94 1.12
N MET A 304 0.07 -17.80 0.54
CA MET A 304 -0.35 -18.58 -0.62
C MET A 304 -1.24 -17.77 -1.56
N ASN A 305 -1.28 -18.14 -2.84
CA ASN A 305 -2.07 -17.45 -3.86
C ASN A 305 -3.40 -18.16 -4.21
N ARG A 306 -3.81 -19.12 -3.38
CA ARG A 306 -5.09 -19.83 -3.50
C ARG A 306 -5.84 -19.78 -2.17
N PRO A 307 -7.18 -19.91 -2.18
CA PRO A 307 -7.94 -20.01 -0.94
C PRO A 307 -7.44 -21.14 -0.05
N LEU A 308 -7.29 -20.87 1.26
CA LEU A 308 -6.89 -21.89 2.22
C LEU A 308 -8.02 -22.91 2.40
N THR A 309 -7.73 -24.16 2.08
CA THR A 309 -8.67 -25.28 2.22
C THR A 309 -8.61 -25.88 3.62
N ALA A 310 -9.69 -26.56 4.02
CA ALA A 310 -9.75 -27.29 5.31
C ALA A 310 -8.68 -28.39 5.41
N GLU A 311 -8.33 -29.02 4.30
CA GLU A 311 -7.30 -30.07 4.24
C GLU A 311 -5.92 -29.50 4.59
N VAL A 312 -5.50 -28.42 3.94
CA VAL A 312 -4.21 -27.76 4.21
C VAL A 312 -4.21 -27.17 5.61
N ALA A 313 -5.32 -26.60 6.08
CA ALA A 313 -5.46 -26.09 7.44
C ALA A 313 -5.22 -27.18 8.51
N ARG A 314 -5.69 -28.42 8.28
CA ARG A 314 -5.43 -29.57 9.19
C ARG A 314 -3.95 -29.91 9.26
N LEU A 315 -3.22 -29.82 8.14
CA LEU A 315 -1.75 -30.03 8.11
C LEU A 315 -0.99 -28.92 8.81
N MET A 316 -1.44 -27.67 8.72
CA MET A 316 -0.84 -26.52 9.40
C MET A 316 -1.10 -26.53 10.90
N LYS A 317 -2.24 -27.06 11.35
CA LYS A 317 -2.69 -26.99 12.74
C LYS A 317 -1.66 -27.45 13.78
N PRO A 318 -0.90 -28.56 13.62
CA PRO A 318 0.10 -28.99 14.60
C PRO A 318 1.33 -28.07 14.66
N ILE A 319 1.58 -27.25 13.64
CA ILE A 319 2.76 -26.41 13.53
C ILE A 319 2.53 -25.10 14.25
N PHE A 320 3.55 -24.58 14.95
CA PHE A 320 3.53 -23.22 15.45
C PHE A 320 3.84 -22.24 14.32
N LEU A 321 2.84 -21.49 13.90
CA LEU A 321 2.94 -20.42 12.90
C LEU A 321 2.49 -19.10 13.51
N GLU A 322 3.07 -18.01 13.07
CA GLU A 322 2.72 -16.63 13.49
C GLU A 322 1.59 -16.06 12.64
N ILE A 323 1.63 -16.26 11.32
CA ILE A 323 0.66 -15.72 10.36
C ILE A 323 0.39 -16.76 9.26
N VAL A 324 -0.86 -16.80 8.80
CA VAL A 324 -1.25 -17.44 7.54
C VAL A 324 -1.99 -16.43 6.69
N MET A 325 -1.56 -16.26 5.42
CA MET A 325 -2.13 -15.33 4.45
C MET A 325 -2.64 -16.05 3.21
N ALA A 326 -3.86 -15.74 2.82
CA ALA A 326 -4.50 -16.29 1.62
C ALA A 326 -5.47 -15.26 1.02
N PRO A 327 -5.85 -15.40 -0.28
CA PRO A 327 -6.87 -14.54 -0.89
C PRO A 327 -8.28 -14.78 -0.33
N ALA A 328 -8.52 -15.96 0.24
CA ALA A 328 -9.75 -16.33 0.94
C ALA A 328 -9.48 -17.54 1.87
N PHE A 329 -10.43 -17.81 2.76
CA PHE A 329 -10.40 -18.96 3.67
C PHE A 329 -11.73 -19.72 3.56
N GLU A 330 -11.67 -21.03 3.36
CA GLU A 330 -12.87 -21.86 3.49
C GLU A 330 -13.43 -21.79 4.93
N PRO A 331 -14.74 -21.78 5.13
CA PRO A 331 -15.33 -21.72 6.48
C PRO A 331 -14.79 -22.84 7.39
N GLU A 332 -14.66 -24.06 6.88
CA GLU A 332 -14.12 -25.21 7.61
C GLU A 332 -12.62 -25.04 7.95
N ALA A 333 -11.84 -24.35 7.11
CA ALA A 333 -10.44 -24.04 7.40
C ALA A 333 -10.33 -23.07 8.61
N LEU A 334 -11.22 -22.10 8.69
CA LEU A 334 -11.31 -21.19 9.85
C LEU A 334 -11.67 -21.96 11.13
N GLU A 335 -12.64 -22.88 11.06
CA GLU A 335 -13.01 -23.74 12.19
C GLU A 335 -11.84 -24.60 12.66
N VAL A 336 -11.09 -25.20 11.74
CA VAL A 336 -9.89 -26.01 12.06
C VAL A 336 -8.86 -25.19 12.81
N LEU A 337 -8.63 -23.93 12.40
CA LEU A 337 -7.62 -23.05 13.00
C LEU A 337 -8.12 -22.21 14.18
N ALA A 338 -9.43 -22.19 14.46
CA ALA A 338 -10.04 -21.41 15.55
C ALA A 338 -9.43 -21.70 16.93
N SER A 339 -8.90 -22.90 17.17
CA SER A 339 -8.20 -23.26 18.41
C SER A 339 -6.85 -22.56 18.60
N LYS A 340 -6.27 -22.03 17.53
CA LYS A 340 -4.97 -21.36 17.52
C LYS A 340 -5.13 -19.87 17.81
N LYS A 341 -5.54 -19.49 19.02
CA LYS A 341 -5.89 -18.12 19.42
C LYS A 341 -4.85 -17.04 19.11
N ASN A 342 -3.59 -17.40 18.92
CA ASN A 342 -2.51 -16.45 18.66
C ASN A 342 -2.15 -16.36 17.16
N LEU A 343 -2.57 -17.31 16.35
CA LEU A 343 -2.28 -17.36 14.91
C LEU A 343 -3.08 -16.30 14.17
N ARG A 344 -2.40 -15.38 13.50
CA ARG A 344 -3.04 -14.34 12.70
C ARG A 344 -3.45 -14.94 11.36
N LEU A 345 -4.70 -14.77 11.00
CA LEU A 345 -5.26 -15.18 9.72
C LEU A 345 -5.59 -13.92 8.93
N LEU A 346 -4.87 -13.70 7.84
CA LEU A 346 -5.03 -12.48 7.02
C LEU A 346 -5.59 -12.85 5.65
N GLU A 347 -6.78 -12.34 5.37
CA GLU A 347 -7.36 -12.36 4.03
C GLU A 347 -6.83 -11.15 3.25
N VAL A 348 -6.17 -11.42 2.14
CA VAL A 348 -5.44 -10.42 1.35
C VAL A 348 -5.98 -10.38 -0.07
N LYS A 349 -6.35 -9.20 -0.54
CA LYS A 349 -6.72 -9.00 -1.94
C LYS A 349 -5.51 -9.22 -2.84
N MET A 350 -5.60 -10.18 -3.76
CA MET A 350 -4.51 -10.60 -4.64
C MET A 350 -4.90 -10.46 -6.12
N ASP A 351 -5.29 -9.25 -6.51
CA ASP A 351 -5.62 -8.94 -7.91
C ASP A 351 -4.36 -8.66 -8.72
N ASN A 352 -4.35 -9.02 -10.00
CA ASN A 352 -3.23 -8.80 -10.92
C ASN A 352 -3.07 -7.33 -11.37
N VAL A 353 -3.22 -6.37 -10.47
CA VAL A 353 -2.99 -4.96 -10.79
C VAL A 353 -1.52 -4.63 -10.60
N LYS A 354 -0.81 -4.44 -11.71
CA LYS A 354 0.57 -3.91 -11.75
C LYS A 354 0.53 -2.39 -11.57
N GLU A 355 0.11 -1.88 -10.41
CA GLU A 355 0.31 -0.46 -10.10
C GLU A 355 1.78 -0.24 -9.70
N PRO A 356 2.45 0.77 -10.28
CA PRO A 356 3.80 1.13 -9.87
C PRO A 356 3.77 1.60 -8.41
N GLN A 357 4.49 0.89 -7.56
CA GLN A 357 4.64 1.24 -6.16
C GLN A 357 6.06 1.75 -5.90
N LYS A 358 6.18 2.67 -4.95
CA LYS A 358 7.49 3.17 -4.50
C LYS A 358 7.90 2.50 -3.20
N GLN A 359 9.16 2.12 -3.15
CA GLN A 359 9.82 1.69 -1.92
C GLN A 359 10.49 2.90 -1.27
N TYR A 360 10.29 3.06 0.03
CA TYR A 360 10.84 4.14 0.84
C TYR A 360 11.79 3.56 1.87
N VAL A 361 13.03 4.03 1.89
CA VAL A 361 14.04 3.61 2.86
C VAL A 361 14.57 4.83 3.59
N GLY A 362 14.31 4.89 4.89
CA GLY A 362 14.83 5.95 5.75
C GLY A 362 16.36 5.87 5.89
N VAL A 363 17.03 6.99 5.68
CA VAL A 363 18.46 7.17 6.00
C VAL A 363 18.58 8.35 6.94
N ASN A 364 19.69 8.43 7.68
CA ASN A 364 19.85 9.53 8.63
C ASN A 364 19.80 10.88 7.93
N GLY A 365 18.79 11.68 8.24
CA GLY A 365 18.56 12.99 7.64
C GLY A 365 17.97 12.97 6.22
N GLY A 366 17.54 11.80 5.69
CA GLY A 366 17.04 11.68 4.33
C GLY A 366 16.15 10.48 4.08
N LEU A 367 15.73 10.35 2.82
CA LEU A 367 14.89 9.27 2.33
C LEU A 367 15.36 8.82 0.94
N LEU A 368 15.61 7.54 0.78
CA LEU A 368 15.77 6.94 -0.54
C LEU A 368 14.41 6.49 -1.06
N VAL A 369 14.13 6.82 -2.31
CA VAL A 369 12.89 6.44 -3.00
C VAL A 369 13.26 5.76 -4.29
N GLN A 370 12.75 4.55 -4.50
CA GLN A 370 12.91 3.80 -5.75
C GLN A 370 11.61 3.09 -6.12
N ASP A 371 11.51 2.63 -7.35
CA ASP A 371 10.45 1.71 -7.73
C ASP A 371 10.66 0.35 -7.05
N TYR A 372 9.55 -0.35 -6.73
CA TYR A 372 9.67 -1.76 -6.39
C TYR A 372 10.25 -2.51 -7.59
N ASP A 373 11.10 -3.48 -7.32
CA ASP A 373 11.59 -4.43 -8.31
C ASP A 373 10.47 -5.39 -8.70
N VAL A 374 9.63 -4.96 -9.67
CA VAL A 374 8.46 -5.74 -10.14
C VAL A 374 8.75 -6.48 -11.44
N GLU A 375 9.83 -6.12 -12.12
CA GLU A 375 10.21 -6.79 -13.36
C GLU A 375 10.88 -8.14 -13.04
N CYS A 376 10.53 -9.16 -13.80
CA CYS A 376 11.18 -10.46 -13.79
C CYS A 376 11.17 -10.98 -15.22
N LYS A 377 12.34 -11.34 -15.75
CA LYS A 377 12.44 -11.94 -17.09
C LYS A 377 12.02 -13.41 -17.03
N ASP A 378 11.20 -13.82 -17.97
CA ASP A 378 10.93 -15.23 -18.21
C ASP A 378 12.23 -15.93 -18.65
N ILE A 379 12.52 -17.07 -18.07
CA ILE A 379 13.73 -17.83 -18.37
C ILE A 379 13.52 -18.67 -19.63
N THR A 380 14.36 -18.42 -20.64
CA THR A 380 14.24 -19.06 -21.96
C THR A 380 15.56 -19.68 -22.40
N ALA A 381 15.49 -20.71 -23.25
CA ALA A 381 16.66 -21.48 -23.70
C ALA A 381 17.70 -20.67 -24.51
N ASP A 382 17.29 -19.58 -25.10
CA ASP A 382 18.20 -18.67 -25.85
C ASP A 382 19.15 -17.86 -24.94
N MET A 383 18.86 -17.79 -23.64
CA MET A 383 19.76 -17.20 -22.63
C MET A 383 20.96 -18.11 -22.31
N CYS A 384 21.01 -19.33 -22.86
CA CYS A 384 22.04 -20.31 -22.53
C CYS A 384 23.39 -19.94 -23.16
N VAL A 385 24.41 -19.78 -22.30
CA VAL A 385 25.79 -19.41 -22.68
C VAL A 385 26.76 -20.59 -22.70
N THR A 386 26.32 -21.80 -22.26
CA THR A 386 27.14 -23.01 -22.26
C THR A 386 26.87 -23.91 -23.48
N GLU A 387 27.76 -24.87 -23.73
CA GLU A 387 27.63 -25.86 -24.81
C GLU A 387 26.42 -26.78 -24.57
N ARG A 388 26.29 -27.33 -23.35
CA ARG A 388 25.13 -28.09 -22.92
C ARG A 388 23.90 -27.20 -22.82
N LYS A 389 22.82 -27.57 -23.49
CA LYS A 389 21.56 -26.84 -23.44
C LYS A 389 20.68 -27.33 -22.28
N PRO A 390 19.81 -26.45 -21.73
CA PRO A 390 18.91 -26.87 -20.66
C PRO A 390 17.85 -27.83 -21.17
N THR A 391 17.40 -28.73 -20.32
CA THR A 391 16.16 -29.48 -20.50
C THR A 391 14.96 -28.61 -20.16
N GLU A 392 13.75 -28.98 -20.61
CA GLU A 392 12.52 -28.28 -20.25
C GLU A 392 12.35 -28.19 -18.74
N LYS A 393 12.62 -29.29 -18.02
CA LYS A 393 12.56 -29.31 -16.56
C LYS A 393 13.56 -28.34 -15.92
N GLU A 394 14.78 -28.25 -16.41
CA GLU A 394 15.78 -27.31 -15.89
C GLU A 394 15.34 -25.86 -16.14
N LEU A 395 14.67 -25.55 -17.25
CA LEU A 395 14.13 -24.21 -17.52
C LEU A 395 13.03 -23.84 -16.51
N GLU A 396 12.11 -24.75 -16.24
CA GLU A 396 11.06 -24.55 -15.22
C GLU A 396 11.66 -24.32 -13.83
N GLU A 397 12.65 -25.12 -13.46
CA GLU A 397 13.37 -25.01 -12.18
C GLU A 397 14.17 -23.70 -12.08
N MET A 398 14.82 -23.28 -13.18
CA MET A 398 15.52 -21.99 -13.23
C MET A 398 14.57 -20.82 -13.12
N ASP A 399 13.41 -20.85 -13.78
CA ASP A 399 12.39 -19.81 -13.71
C ASP A 399 11.83 -19.68 -12.28
N PHE A 400 11.53 -20.83 -11.66
CA PHE A 400 11.13 -20.86 -10.25
C PHE A 400 12.21 -20.29 -9.33
N GLY A 401 13.43 -20.77 -9.46
CA GLY A 401 14.58 -20.31 -8.66
C GLY A 401 14.87 -18.81 -8.86
N TRP A 402 14.74 -18.33 -10.11
CA TRP A 402 14.93 -16.93 -10.46
C TRP A 402 13.91 -16.01 -9.78
N LYS A 403 12.65 -16.38 -9.79
CA LYS A 403 11.57 -15.68 -9.09
C LYS A 403 11.78 -15.65 -7.57
N ILE A 404 12.28 -16.74 -6.98
CA ILE A 404 12.54 -16.79 -5.54
C ILE A 404 13.77 -15.98 -5.14
N VAL A 405 14.91 -16.14 -5.88
CA VAL A 405 16.18 -15.49 -5.48
C VAL A 405 16.09 -13.97 -5.50
N LYS A 406 15.27 -13.39 -6.39
CA LYS A 406 14.91 -11.97 -6.43
C LYS A 406 14.46 -11.42 -5.06
N HIS A 407 13.83 -12.25 -4.24
CA HIS A 407 13.27 -11.86 -2.96
C HIS A 407 14.13 -12.23 -1.74
N VAL A 408 15.27 -12.85 -1.95
CA VAL A 408 16.24 -13.21 -0.91
C VAL A 408 17.26 -12.10 -0.70
N LYS A 409 17.63 -11.83 0.55
CA LYS A 409 18.64 -10.80 0.86
C LYS A 409 20.01 -11.13 0.27
N SER A 410 20.61 -10.17 -0.42
CA SER A 410 21.92 -10.27 -1.07
C SER A 410 23.09 -10.42 -0.07
N ASN A 411 24.18 -11.12 -0.43
CA ASN A 411 24.27 -11.96 -1.62
C ASN A 411 23.37 -13.19 -1.44
N ALA A 412 22.61 -13.53 -2.46
CA ALA A 412 21.60 -14.58 -2.41
C ALA A 412 21.87 -15.71 -3.39
N ILE A 413 21.73 -16.94 -2.91
CA ILE A 413 21.70 -18.16 -3.71
C ILE A 413 20.47 -18.98 -3.29
N VAL A 414 19.74 -19.46 -4.27
CA VAL A 414 18.63 -20.40 -4.06
C VAL A 414 18.91 -21.67 -4.85
N VAL A 415 18.84 -22.80 -4.17
CA VAL A 415 18.94 -24.14 -4.78
C VAL A 415 17.51 -24.71 -4.87
N VAL A 416 17.18 -25.26 -6.04
CA VAL A 416 15.84 -25.70 -6.41
C VAL A 416 15.85 -27.17 -6.84
N LYS A 417 14.77 -27.87 -6.52
CA LYS A 417 14.49 -29.23 -6.98
C LYS A 417 12.98 -29.48 -6.99
N ASP A 418 12.48 -30.05 -8.09
CA ASP A 418 11.09 -30.50 -8.26
C ASP A 418 10.02 -29.43 -7.91
N GLY A 419 10.28 -28.17 -8.36
CA GLY A 419 9.38 -27.04 -8.14
C GLY A 419 9.33 -26.57 -6.68
N ALA A 420 10.40 -26.82 -5.91
CA ALA A 420 10.53 -26.37 -4.53
C ALA A 420 11.96 -25.86 -4.24
N THR A 421 12.10 -25.01 -3.25
CA THR A 421 13.41 -24.66 -2.69
C THR A 421 14.01 -25.90 -2.00
N ALA A 422 15.27 -26.17 -2.23
CA ALA A 422 16.05 -27.20 -1.56
C ALA A 422 17.05 -26.60 -0.57
N GLY A 423 17.42 -25.34 -0.74
CA GLY A 423 18.26 -24.59 0.18
C GLY A 423 18.36 -23.12 -0.20
N VAL A 424 18.55 -22.26 0.78
CA VAL A 424 18.58 -20.80 0.62
C VAL A 424 19.74 -20.18 1.39
N GLY A 425 20.70 -19.64 0.67
CA GLY A 425 21.78 -18.83 1.25
C GLY A 425 21.40 -17.34 1.12
N ALA A 426 21.25 -16.65 2.24
CA ALA A 426 20.79 -15.28 2.29
C ALA A 426 21.73 -14.36 3.05
N GLY A 427 21.89 -13.10 2.58
CA GLY A 427 22.55 -12.03 3.34
C GLY A 427 24.04 -12.22 3.60
N GLN A 428 24.76 -12.95 2.74
CA GLN A 428 26.17 -13.24 2.94
C GLN A 428 27.08 -12.18 2.30
N MET A 429 28.23 -11.91 2.93
CA MET A 429 29.19 -10.93 2.42
C MET A 429 29.88 -11.40 1.13
N ASN A 430 29.89 -12.68 0.84
CA ASN A 430 30.41 -13.22 -0.41
C ASN A 430 29.48 -14.29 -0.98
N ARG A 431 29.51 -14.45 -2.29
CA ARG A 431 28.57 -15.28 -3.03
C ARG A 431 28.83 -16.79 -2.85
N VAL A 432 30.11 -17.18 -2.81
CA VAL A 432 30.47 -18.59 -2.61
C VAL A 432 30.01 -19.10 -1.24
N GLY A 433 30.10 -18.28 -0.19
CA GLY A 433 29.57 -18.63 1.14
C GLY A 433 28.05 -18.77 1.15
N SER A 434 27.34 -17.91 0.38
CA SER A 434 25.90 -18.06 0.19
C SER A 434 25.54 -19.37 -0.52
N ALA A 435 26.33 -19.73 -1.56
CA ALA A 435 26.17 -21.00 -2.26
C ALA A 435 26.44 -22.19 -1.36
N GLU A 436 27.47 -22.14 -0.53
CA GLU A 436 27.83 -23.20 0.42
C GLU A 436 26.67 -23.49 1.39
N ILE A 437 26.07 -22.42 1.96
CA ILE A 437 24.92 -22.55 2.86
C ILE A 437 23.74 -23.24 2.15
N ALA A 438 23.34 -22.75 0.97
CA ALA A 438 22.21 -23.30 0.24
C ALA A 438 22.44 -24.76 -0.19
N LEU A 439 23.67 -25.12 -0.58
CA LEU A 439 24.04 -26.46 -1.02
C LEU A 439 24.13 -27.45 0.16
N GLU A 440 24.66 -27.01 1.31
CA GLU A 440 24.69 -27.85 2.52
C GLU A 440 23.27 -28.10 3.07
N GLU A 441 22.35 -27.12 2.97
CA GLU A 441 20.95 -27.34 3.31
C GLU A 441 20.31 -28.40 2.41
N ALA A 442 20.48 -28.32 1.09
CA ALA A 442 19.98 -29.30 0.15
C ALA A 442 20.52 -30.70 0.46
N LYS A 443 21.83 -30.81 0.73
CA LYS A 443 22.48 -32.07 1.10
C LYS A 443 21.95 -32.62 2.44
N ALA A 444 21.74 -31.76 3.43
CA ALA A 444 21.17 -32.17 4.73
C ALA A 444 19.74 -32.70 4.59
N ALA A 445 18.97 -32.19 3.62
CA ALA A 445 17.67 -32.71 3.24
C ALA A 445 17.73 -34.01 2.38
N GLY A 446 18.93 -34.51 2.08
CA GLY A 446 19.16 -35.71 1.27
C GLY A 446 19.01 -35.47 -0.23
N ILE A 447 19.00 -34.23 -0.69
CA ILE A 447 18.85 -33.87 -2.10
C ILE A 447 20.25 -33.56 -2.66
N THR A 448 20.78 -34.47 -3.47
CA THR A 448 22.20 -34.45 -3.91
C THR A 448 22.40 -34.53 -5.41
N GLU A 449 21.31 -34.60 -6.21
CA GLU A 449 21.39 -34.77 -7.65
C GLU A 449 20.32 -33.97 -8.38
N GLY A 450 20.65 -33.46 -9.58
CA GLY A 450 19.74 -32.73 -10.47
C GLY A 450 19.26 -31.43 -9.86
N LEU A 451 20.11 -30.76 -9.10
CA LEU A 451 19.84 -29.48 -8.50
C LEU A 451 20.00 -28.34 -9.52
N VAL A 452 19.20 -27.31 -9.37
CA VAL A 452 19.32 -26.04 -10.09
C VAL A 452 19.70 -24.93 -9.11
N LEU A 453 20.64 -24.08 -9.49
CA LEU A 453 21.12 -22.96 -8.67
C LEU A 453 20.77 -21.64 -9.31
N ALA A 454 20.10 -20.77 -8.56
CA ALA A 454 19.78 -19.39 -8.97
C ALA A 454 20.58 -18.39 -8.12
N SER A 455 21.14 -17.37 -8.76
CA SER A 455 21.93 -16.31 -8.13
C SER A 455 21.38 -14.92 -8.44
N ASP A 456 21.20 -14.06 -7.43
CA ASP A 456 20.69 -12.69 -7.55
C ASP A 456 21.64 -11.73 -8.29
N GLY A 457 22.92 -12.09 -8.38
CA GLY A 457 23.98 -11.34 -9.04
C GLY A 457 24.95 -12.25 -9.81
N PHE A 458 25.85 -11.66 -10.58
CA PHE A 458 26.83 -12.41 -11.36
C PHE A 458 27.79 -13.21 -10.44
N LEU A 459 28.31 -14.31 -10.98
CA LEU A 459 29.37 -15.11 -10.34
C LEU A 459 30.73 -14.46 -10.64
N PRO A 460 31.42 -13.88 -9.63
CA PRO A 460 32.66 -13.12 -9.89
C PRO A 460 33.85 -14.03 -10.24
N PHE A 461 33.78 -15.31 -9.86
CA PHE A 461 34.81 -16.32 -10.04
C PHE A 461 34.17 -17.66 -10.40
N ASP A 462 35.00 -18.62 -10.80
CA ASP A 462 34.58 -19.99 -11.11
C ASP A 462 34.40 -20.88 -9.88
N ASP A 463 34.77 -20.39 -8.67
CA ASP A 463 34.69 -21.10 -7.40
C ASP A 463 33.26 -21.56 -7.04
N THR A 464 32.27 -20.74 -7.30
CA THR A 464 30.85 -21.10 -7.07
C THR A 464 30.40 -22.22 -8.01
N VAL A 465 30.85 -22.22 -9.28
CA VAL A 465 30.55 -23.30 -10.23
C VAL A 465 31.26 -24.58 -9.83
N GLU A 466 32.53 -24.48 -9.41
CA GLU A 466 33.29 -25.65 -8.91
C GLU A 466 32.65 -26.24 -7.65
N LEU A 467 32.16 -25.40 -6.74
CA LEU A 467 31.43 -25.82 -5.54
C LEU A 467 30.12 -26.51 -5.94
N ALA A 468 29.30 -25.88 -6.78
CA ALA A 468 28.01 -26.39 -7.23
C ALA A 468 28.12 -27.78 -7.87
N SER A 469 29.20 -28.02 -8.67
CA SER A 469 29.44 -29.29 -9.30
C SER A 469 29.62 -30.47 -8.31
N LYS A 470 30.11 -30.20 -7.09
CA LYS A 470 30.32 -31.20 -6.04
C LYS A 470 29.06 -31.63 -5.34
N TYR A 471 27.97 -30.83 -5.49
CA TYR A 471 26.69 -31.06 -4.86
C TYR A 471 25.60 -31.52 -5.85
N GLY A 472 25.98 -31.88 -7.08
CA GLY A 472 25.03 -32.40 -8.08
C GLY A 472 24.18 -31.34 -8.75
N VAL A 473 24.62 -30.10 -8.80
CA VAL A 473 24.00 -29.04 -9.59
C VAL A 473 24.22 -29.31 -11.09
N THR A 474 23.15 -29.31 -11.84
CA THR A 474 23.16 -29.54 -13.31
C THR A 474 22.91 -28.27 -14.10
N ALA A 475 22.33 -27.25 -13.49
CA ALA A 475 22.02 -26.01 -14.16
C ALA A 475 22.14 -24.79 -13.24
N ILE A 476 22.56 -23.65 -13.79
CA ILE A 476 22.75 -22.38 -13.09
C ILE A 476 22.08 -21.26 -13.86
N VAL A 477 21.31 -20.41 -13.19
CA VAL A 477 20.78 -19.16 -13.72
C VAL A 477 21.36 -17.98 -12.94
N GLN A 478 21.88 -16.99 -13.65
CA GLN A 478 22.49 -15.79 -13.08
C GLN A 478 22.43 -14.60 -14.07
N PRO A 479 22.67 -13.36 -13.61
CA PRO A 479 22.63 -12.19 -14.51
C PRO A 479 23.70 -12.16 -15.59
N GLY A 480 24.91 -12.68 -15.34
CA GLY A 480 26.09 -12.37 -16.14
C GLY A 480 26.57 -10.93 -15.90
N GLY A 481 27.59 -10.51 -16.65
CA GLY A 481 28.16 -9.15 -16.61
C GLY A 481 29.42 -9.02 -15.75
N SER A 482 30.03 -10.12 -15.32
CA SER A 482 31.37 -10.15 -14.72
C SER A 482 32.45 -10.04 -15.80
N ILE A 483 33.54 -9.38 -15.49
CA ILE A 483 34.76 -9.40 -16.34
C ILE A 483 35.29 -10.85 -16.53
N ARG A 484 34.94 -11.74 -15.62
CA ARG A 484 35.38 -13.15 -15.59
C ARG A 484 34.27 -14.13 -15.95
N ASP A 485 33.24 -13.70 -16.67
CA ASP A 485 32.13 -14.58 -17.11
C ASP A 485 32.67 -15.77 -17.93
N GLU A 486 33.71 -15.56 -18.75
CA GLU A 486 34.33 -16.63 -19.53
C GLU A 486 34.93 -17.77 -18.66
N ASP A 487 35.50 -17.41 -17.49
CA ASP A 487 36.03 -18.40 -16.55
C ASP A 487 34.89 -19.27 -15.99
N ALA A 488 33.78 -18.64 -15.60
CA ALA A 488 32.59 -19.34 -15.10
C ALA A 488 31.94 -20.24 -16.17
N ILE A 489 31.82 -19.75 -17.42
CA ILE A 489 31.27 -20.51 -18.55
C ILE A 489 32.17 -21.73 -18.86
N LYS A 490 33.49 -21.51 -18.93
CA LYS A 490 34.46 -22.58 -19.17
C LYS A 490 34.35 -23.66 -18.09
N LYS A 491 34.31 -23.26 -16.82
CA LYS A 491 34.15 -24.19 -15.70
C LYS A 491 32.82 -24.96 -15.78
N ALA A 492 31.73 -24.30 -16.13
CA ALA A 492 30.42 -24.93 -16.31
C ALA A 492 30.47 -25.98 -17.44
N ASN A 493 31.09 -25.66 -18.58
CA ASN A 493 31.29 -26.60 -19.68
C ASN A 493 32.15 -27.81 -19.26
N GLU A 494 33.26 -27.59 -18.54
CA GLU A 494 34.11 -28.67 -17.99
C GLU A 494 33.36 -29.61 -17.07
N LYS A 495 32.37 -29.10 -16.33
CA LYS A 495 31.55 -29.86 -15.37
C LYS A 495 30.24 -30.40 -15.96
N GLY A 496 29.93 -30.07 -17.23
CA GLY A 496 28.68 -30.46 -17.87
C GLY A 496 27.44 -29.73 -17.31
N ILE A 497 27.65 -28.57 -16.67
CA ILE A 497 26.60 -27.73 -16.10
C ILE A 497 26.09 -26.76 -17.16
N THR A 498 24.78 -26.65 -17.32
CA THR A 498 24.14 -25.61 -18.14
C THR A 498 24.13 -24.28 -17.41
N MET A 499 24.46 -23.18 -18.11
CA MET A 499 24.41 -21.85 -17.51
C MET A 499 23.62 -20.90 -18.40
N LEU A 500 22.72 -20.12 -17.78
CA LEU A 500 21.91 -19.09 -18.43
C LEU A 500 22.24 -17.72 -17.84
N PHE A 501 22.29 -16.72 -18.75
CA PHE A 501 22.47 -15.31 -18.39
C PHE A 501 21.19 -14.52 -18.66
N THR A 502 20.61 -13.96 -17.58
CA THR A 502 19.38 -13.17 -17.69
C THR A 502 19.64 -11.72 -18.14
N GLY A 503 20.85 -11.22 -17.94
CA GLY A 503 21.19 -9.80 -18.17
C GLY A 503 20.50 -8.83 -17.20
N MET A 504 19.86 -9.35 -16.12
CA MET A 504 19.14 -8.56 -15.11
C MET A 504 19.54 -9.08 -13.72
N ARG A 505 19.96 -8.19 -12.83
CA ARG A 505 20.26 -8.55 -11.44
C ARG A 505 19.14 -8.11 -10.51
N HIS A 506 18.99 -8.79 -9.37
CA HIS A 506 17.97 -8.53 -8.38
C HIS A 506 18.56 -8.39 -6.97
N PHE A 507 19.29 -7.30 -6.72
CA PHE A 507 19.83 -7.06 -5.39
C PHE A 507 18.74 -6.59 -4.42
N LYS A 508 18.77 -7.16 -3.20
CA LYS A 508 17.86 -6.81 -2.10
C LYS A 508 18.66 -6.70 -0.80
N HIS A 509 18.69 -5.54 -0.21
CA HIS A 509 19.40 -5.24 1.04
C HIS A 509 18.47 -4.98 2.22
#